data_f1b086ce6d3482798c68a2ea9018f71f
#
_entry.id   f1b086ce6d3482798c68a2ea9018f71f
#
_cell.length_a   1.000
_cell.length_b   1.000
_cell.length_c   1.000
_cell.angle_alpha   90.00
_cell.angle_beta   90.00
_cell.angle_gamma   90.00
#
_symmetry.space_group_name_H-M   'P 1'
#
loop_
_entity.id
_entity.type
_entity.pdbx_description
1 polymer ?
#
loop_
_entity_poly.entity_id
_entity_poly.type
_entity_poly.pdbx_seq_one_letter_code
_entity_poly.pdbx_strand_id
1 'polypeptide(L)'
;MSLSDPVADFLARIRNAIRARHQKLDVPASKLKTEIARILKEEGYISNYKTQDENGRLVLRVYLKYGGAEAAIRDLARISRPGCRVYVGRDDIKRVQGGLGIAILTTPKGVMTGRQARREGVGGELLCEVW
;
A
#
# COMPACT_ATOMS: atom_id res chain seq x y z
N MET A 1 22.92 -12.11 -6.27
CA MET A 1 22.06 -12.10 -5.06
C MET A 1 20.84 -11.24 -5.30
N SER A 2 19.67 -11.80 -5.10
CA SER A 2 18.44 -11.07 -5.29
C SER A 2 18.10 -10.26 -4.02
N LEU A 3 17.60 -9.06 -4.21
CA LEU A 3 17.12 -8.23 -3.11
C LEU A 3 15.67 -8.56 -2.80
N SER A 4 15.38 -8.78 -1.52
CA SER A 4 14.03 -9.02 -1.05
C SER A 4 13.24 -7.71 -1.06
N ASP A 5 12.00 -7.76 -1.54
CA ASP A 5 11.09 -6.62 -1.52
C ASP A 5 9.71 -7.05 -1.04
N PRO A 6 9.51 -7.09 0.28
CA PRO A 6 8.22 -7.51 0.85
C PRO A 6 7.05 -6.60 0.45
N VAL A 7 7.31 -5.31 0.21
CA VAL A 7 6.25 -4.39 -0.23
C VAL A 7 5.81 -4.75 -1.64
N ALA A 8 6.75 -4.98 -2.57
CA ALA A 8 6.42 -5.37 -3.93
C ALA A 8 5.66 -6.70 -3.94
N ASP A 9 6.08 -7.65 -3.12
CA ASP A 9 5.39 -8.94 -2.98
C ASP A 9 3.95 -8.74 -2.47
N PHE A 10 3.76 -7.87 -1.48
CA PHE A 10 2.44 -7.56 -0.94
C PHE A 10 1.53 -6.96 -2.02
N LEU A 11 2.03 -5.99 -2.77
CA LEU A 11 1.26 -5.36 -3.85
C LEU A 11 0.92 -6.38 -4.95
N ALA A 12 1.85 -7.25 -5.30
CA ALA A 12 1.62 -8.31 -6.29
C ALA A 12 0.54 -9.29 -5.84
N ARG A 13 0.56 -9.67 -4.56
CA ARG A 13 -0.47 -10.55 -4.00
C ARG A 13 -1.86 -9.91 -4.03
N ILE A 14 -1.95 -8.63 -3.72
CA ILE A 14 -3.21 -7.88 -3.82
C ILE A 14 -3.68 -7.88 -5.27
N ARG A 15 -2.79 -7.56 -6.21
CA ARG A 15 -3.12 -7.53 -7.65
C ARG A 15 -3.63 -8.88 -8.13
N ASN A 16 -2.94 -9.95 -7.77
CA ASN A 16 -3.32 -11.31 -8.19
C ASN A 16 -4.65 -11.74 -7.57
N ALA A 17 -4.88 -11.39 -6.30
CA ALA A 17 -6.14 -11.71 -5.63
C ALA A 17 -7.32 -10.98 -6.28
N ILE A 18 -7.13 -9.73 -6.69
CA ILE A 18 -8.15 -8.95 -7.40
C ILE A 18 -8.46 -9.60 -8.75
N ARG A 19 -7.43 -9.99 -9.51
CA ARG A 19 -7.62 -10.65 -10.81
C ARG A 19 -8.37 -11.96 -10.68
N ALA A 20 -8.13 -12.69 -9.60
CA ALA A 20 -8.82 -13.95 -9.31
C ALA A 20 -10.16 -13.74 -8.60
N ARG A 21 -10.55 -12.50 -8.31
CA ARG A 21 -11.81 -12.14 -7.65
C ARG A 21 -11.93 -12.75 -6.25
N HIS A 22 -10.82 -12.87 -5.53
CA HIS A 22 -10.82 -13.35 -4.15
C HIS A 22 -11.43 -12.30 -3.23
N GLN A 23 -12.10 -12.75 -2.16
CA GLN A 23 -12.66 -11.87 -1.15
C GLN A 23 -11.59 -11.36 -0.19
N LYS A 24 -10.57 -12.16 0.04
CA LYS A 24 -9.51 -11.84 1.00
C LYS A 24 -8.22 -12.50 0.60
N LEU A 25 -7.12 -12.03 1.20
CA LEU A 25 -5.80 -12.64 1.05
C LEU A 25 -5.04 -12.54 2.36
N ASP A 26 -4.11 -13.47 2.55
CA ASP A 26 -3.24 -13.50 3.72
C ASP A 26 -1.79 -13.33 3.28
N VAL A 27 -1.04 -12.54 4.05
CA VAL A 27 0.40 -12.37 3.88
C VAL A 27 1.07 -12.38 5.25
N PRO A 28 2.36 -12.72 5.32
CA PRO A 28 3.08 -12.54 6.59
C PRO A 28 3.00 -11.08 7.02
N ALA A 29 2.65 -10.84 8.28
CA ALA A 29 2.48 -9.49 8.78
C ALA A 29 3.81 -8.79 9.01
N SER A 30 3.83 -7.48 8.81
CA SER A 30 4.91 -6.61 9.24
C SER A 30 4.30 -5.26 9.57
N LYS A 31 5.04 -4.45 10.31
CA LYS A 31 4.57 -3.12 10.68
C LYS A 31 4.29 -2.28 9.43
N LEU A 32 5.20 -2.31 8.45
CA LEU A 32 5.04 -1.53 7.22
C LEU A 32 3.85 -1.98 6.41
N LYS A 33 3.67 -3.29 6.20
CA LYS A 33 2.50 -3.80 5.45
C LYS A 33 1.19 -3.47 6.15
N THR A 34 1.16 -3.57 7.48
CA THR A 34 -0.02 -3.21 8.26
C THR A 34 -0.36 -1.73 8.11
N GLU A 35 0.65 -0.86 8.11
CA GLU A 35 0.45 0.57 7.91
C GLU A 35 -0.07 0.87 6.50
N ILE A 36 0.42 0.17 5.49
CA ILE A 36 -0.08 0.30 4.12
C ILE A 36 -1.56 -0.14 4.07
N ALA A 37 -1.89 -1.26 4.70
CA ALA A 37 -3.28 -1.74 4.75
C ALA A 37 -4.19 -0.73 5.47
N ARG A 38 -3.72 -0.10 6.55
CA ARG A 38 -4.47 0.94 7.25
C ARG A 38 -4.83 2.09 6.31
N ILE A 39 -3.86 2.55 5.54
CA ILE A 39 -4.09 3.64 4.57
C ILE A 39 -5.07 3.21 3.49
N LEU A 40 -4.92 2.00 2.94
CA LEU A 40 -5.82 1.49 1.92
C LEU A 40 -7.27 1.42 2.43
N LYS A 41 -7.46 1.04 3.69
CA LYS A 41 -8.78 1.03 4.30
C LYS A 41 -9.33 2.44 4.48
N GLU A 42 -8.53 3.35 5.04
CA GLU A 42 -8.95 4.73 5.27
C GLU A 42 -9.32 5.44 3.98
N GLU A 43 -8.61 5.15 2.88
CA GLU A 43 -8.86 5.76 1.58
C GLU A 43 -9.92 5.02 0.76
N GLY A 44 -10.51 3.97 1.31
CA GLY A 44 -11.62 3.27 0.67
C GLY A 44 -11.24 2.27 -0.39
N TYR A 45 -9.99 1.84 -0.45
CA TYR A 45 -9.52 0.87 -1.43
C TYR A 45 -9.72 -0.58 -1.02
N ILE A 46 -9.79 -0.86 0.28
CA ILE A 46 -10.11 -2.18 0.80
C ILE A 46 -11.22 -2.07 1.83
N SER A 47 -11.93 -3.18 2.08
CA SER A 47 -13.02 -3.19 3.05
C SER A 47 -12.52 -3.18 4.47
N ASN A 48 -11.50 -3.99 4.76
CA ASN A 48 -10.98 -4.14 6.11
C ASN A 48 -9.64 -4.86 6.06
N TYR A 49 -8.95 -4.87 7.18
CA TYR A 49 -7.77 -5.69 7.39
C TYR A 49 -7.71 -6.09 8.87
N LYS A 50 -7.03 -7.16 9.16
CA LYS A 50 -6.75 -7.55 10.54
C LYS A 50 -5.48 -8.37 10.61
N THR A 51 -4.84 -8.36 11.76
CA THR A 51 -3.72 -9.25 12.04
C THR A 51 -4.18 -10.34 12.99
N GLN A 52 -3.68 -11.54 12.79
CA GLN A 52 -4.00 -12.65 13.67
C GLN A 52 -2.82 -13.59 13.76
N ASP A 53 -2.73 -14.28 14.89
CA ASP A 53 -1.67 -15.25 15.11
C ASP A 53 -2.16 -16.61 14.62
N GLU A 54 -1.43 -17.18 13.67
CA GLU A 54 -1.69 -18.52 13.16
C GLU A 54 -0.47 -19.39 13.40
N ASN A 55 -0.57 -20.30 14.36
CA ASN A 55 0.50 -21.24 14.71
C ASN A 55 1.83 -20.53 15.04
N GLY A 56 1.75 -19.45 15.82
CA GLY A 56 2.92 -18.69 16.23
C GLY A 56 3.42 -17.68 15.20
N ARG A 57 2.76 -17.57 14.05
CA ARG A 57 3.12 -16.60 13.00
C ARG A 57 2.04 -15.54 12.89
N LEU A 58 2.46 -14.28 12.87
CA LEU A 58 1.53 -13.18 12.70
C LEU A 58 1.21 -13.01 11.22
N VAL A 59 -0.08 -13.08 10.90
CA VAL A 59 -0.60 -12.99 9.53
C VAL A 59 -1.42 -11.73 9.39
N LEU A 60 -1.20 -11.00 8.30
CA LEU A 60 -2.03 -9.86 7.91
C LEU A 60 -3.06 -10.35 6.90
N ARG A 61 -4.34 -10.22 7.24
CA ARG A 61 -5.46 -10.58 6.36
C ARG A 61 -6.09 -9.31 5.83
N VAL A 62 -6.17 -9.21 4.51
CA VAL A 62 -6.74 -8.06 3.81
C VAL A 62 -8.05 -8.49 3.16
N TYR A 63 -9.12 -7.74 3.42
CA TYR A 63 -10.43 -7.97 2.82
C TYR A 63 -10.60 -7.00 1.67
N LEU A 64 -10.68 -7.55 0.46
CA LEU A 64 -10.78 -6.76 -0.76
C LEU A 64 -12.18 -6.17 -0.93
N LYS A 65 -12.27 -5.11 -1.72
CA LYS A 65 -13.50 -4.36 -1.92
C LYS A 65 -13.85 -4.34 -3.40
N TYR A 66 -15.08 -4.70 -3.71
CA TYR A 66 -15.60 -4.69 -5.07
C TYR A 66 -16.90 -3.88 -5.13
N GLY A 67 -17.08 -3.15 -6.22
CA GLY A 67 -18.32 -2.46 -6.52
C GLY A 67 -18.86 -3.00 -7.84
N GLY A 68 -19.79 -3.96 -7.76
CA GLY A 68 -20.28 -4.62 -8.96
C GLY A 68 -19.20 -5.44 -9.64
N ALA A 69 -18.95 -5.17 -10.92
CA ALA A 69 -17.96 -5.89 -11.71
C ALA A 69 -16.51 -5.42 -11.46
N GLU A 70 -16.34 -4.23 -10.88
CA GLU A 70 -15.02 -3.63 -10.72
C GLU A 70 -14.51 -3.70 -9.29
N ALA A 71 -13.19 -3.90 -9.14
CA ALA A 71 -12.53 -3.77 -7.84
C ALA A 71 -12.32 -2.30 -7.50
N ALA A 72 -12.32 -1.98 -6.21
CA ALA A 72 -12.01 -0.63 -5.76
C ALA A 72 -10.58 -0.22 -6.13
N ILE A 73 -9.64 -1.16 -6.05
CA ILE A 73 -8.28 -0.96 -6.55
C ILE A 73 -8.25 -1.34 -8.02
N ARG A 74 -7.88 -0.39 -8.89
CA ARG A 74 -7.70 -0.65 -10.32
C ARG A 74 -6.29 -1.16 -10.60
N ASP A 75 -5.28 -0.55 -9.96
CA ASP A 75 -3.91 -1.02 -10.07
C ASP A 75 -3.04 -0.45 -8.94
N LEU A 76 -1.85 -1.02 -8.80
CA LEU A 76 -0.86 -0.63 -7.82
C LEU A 76 0.51 -0.63 -8.48
N ALA A 77 1.36 0.33 -8.12
CA ALA A 77 2.71 0.44 -8.65
C ALA A 77 3.71 0.59 -7.52
N ARG A 78 4.72 -0.27 -7.49
CA ARG A 78 5.86 -0.13 -6.59
C ARG A 78 6.79 0.94 -7.16
N ILE A 79 7.09 1.97 -6.39
CA ILE A 79 7.94 3.07 -6.86
C ILE A 79 9.36 2.92 -6.33
N SER A 80 9.55 3.05 -5.01
CA SER A 80 10.86 2.86 -4.39
C SER A 80 11.16 1.37 -4.25
N ARG A 81 12.37 0.95 -4.62
CA ARG A 81 12.77 -0.46 -4.59
C ARG A 81 14.11 -0.57 -3.86
N PRO A 82 14.41 -1.75 -3.28
CA PRO A 82 15.68 -1.93 -2.55
C PRO A 82 16.93 -1.53 -3.35
N GLY A 83 16.93 -1.78 -4.67
CA GLY A 83 18.06 -1.42 -5.54
C GLY A 83 17.98 -0.02 -6.12
N CYS A 84 16.87 0.69 -5.92
CA CYS A 84 16.66 2.02 -6.49
C CYS A 84 15.64 2.79 -5.63
N ARG A 85 16.11 3.31 -4.50
CA ARG A 85 15.25 4.07 -3.59
C ARG A 85 14.82 5.39 -4.21
N VAL A 86 13.57 5.78 -3.98
CA VAL A 86 12.99 7.02 -4.48
C VAL A 86 12.51 7.85 -3.30
N TYR A 87 13.09 9.04 -3.16
CA TYR A 87 12.72 9.99 -2.11
C TYR A 87 12.15 11.25 -2.75
N VAL A 88 11.15 11.83 -2.11
CA VAL A 88 10.55 13.07 -2.58
C VAL A 88 10.48 14.08 -1.43
N GLY A 89 10.75 15.34 -1.75
CA GLY A 89 10.54 16.43 -0.82
C GLY A 89 9.07 16.80 -0.76
N ARG A 90 8.68 17.53 0.27
CA ARG A 90 7.28 17.95 0.45
C ARG A 90 6.67 18.68 -0.73
N ASP A 91 7.52 19.45 -1.46
CA ASP A 91 7.06 20.24 -2.61
C ASP A 91 7.07 19.46 -3.92
N ASP A 92 7.64 18.25 -3.89
CA ASP A 92 7.79 17.41 -5.08
C ASP A 92 6.81 16.24 -5.12
N ILE A 93 5.89 16.18 -4.17
CA ILE A 93 4.88 15.13 -4.11
C ILE A 93 3.82 15.39 -5.17
N LYS A 94 3.74 14.52 -6.18
CA LYS A 94 2.84 14.67 -7.30
C LYS A 94 1.52 13.96 -7.05
N ARG A 95 0.47 14.42 -7.72
CA ARG A 95 -0.82 13.74 -7.70
C ARG A 95 -0.75 12.47 -8.53
N VAL A 96 -1.40 11.43 -8.04
CA VAL A 96 -1.50 10.14 -8.73
C VAL A 96 -2.78 10.13 -9.56
N GLN A 97 -2.65 9.83 -10.85
CA GLN A 97 -3.80 9.75 -11.77
C GLN A 97 -4.69 11.00 -11.67
N GLY A 98 -4.08 12.18 -11.69
CA GLY A 98 -4.82 13.45 -11.63
C GLY A 98 -5.56 13.70 -10.33
N GLY A 99 -5.17 13.01 -9.26
CA GLY A 99 -5.82 13.13 -7.95
C GLY A 99 -6.82 12.03 -7.64
N LEU A 100 -7.05 11.09 -8.58
CA LEU A 100 -7.95 9.96 -8.37
C LEU A 100 -7.31 8.85 -7.56
N GLY A 101 -5.98 8.78 -7.53
CA GLY A 101 -5.25 7.78 -6.78
C GLY A 101 -4.51 8.39 -5.59
N ILE A 102 -3.73 7.55 -4.92
CA ILE A 102 -2.93 7.96 -3.77
C ILE A 102 -1.48 7.50 -3.93
N ALA A 103 -0.57 8.30 -3.40
CA ALA A 103 0.80 7.90 -3.14
C ALA A 103 0.90 7.53 -1.66
N ILE A 104 1.70 6.52 -1.35
CA ILE A 104 1.97 6.14 0.04
C ILE A 104 3.45 6.32 0.28
N LEU A 105 3.77 7.13 1.31
CA LEU A 105 5.14 7.46 1.68
C LEU A 105 5.43 6.99 3.09
N THR A 106 6.70 6.66 3.34
CA THR A 106 7.20 6.58 4.71
C THR A 106 7.99 7.86 5.00
N THR A 107 7.63 8.55 6.08
CA THR A 107 8.17 9.84 6.46
C THR A 107 8.68 9.79 7.89
N PRO A 108 9.44 10.80 8.34
CA PRO A 108 9.84 10.86 9.76
C PRO A 108 8.67 10.88 10.73
N LYS A 109 7.47 11.25 10.25
CA LYS A 109 6.25 11.27 11.07
C LYS A 109 5.37 10.03 10.88
N GLY A 110 5.85 9.03 10.14
CA GLY A 110 5.16 7.78 9.93
C GLY A 110 4.79 7.53 8.47
N VAL A 111 4.08 6.43 8.25
CA VAL A 111 3.58 6.06 6.92
C VAL A 111 2.28 6.83 6.68
N MET A 112 2.20 7.52 5.55
CA MET A 112 1.06 8.37 5.25
C MET A 112 0.88 8.53 3.74
N THR A 113 -0.27 9.11 3.35
CA THR A 113 -0.50 9.45 1.95
C THR A 113 0.29 10.68 1.55
N GLY A 114 0.51 10.85 0.24
CA GLY A 114 1.16 12.04 -0.27
C GLY A 114 0.43 13.33 0.08
N ARG A 115 -0.91 13.28 0.09
CA ARG A 115 -1.73 14.43 0.48
C ARG A 115 -1.47 14.82 1.94
N GLN A 116 -1.44 13.83 2.83
CA GLN A 116 -1.18 14.07 4.25
C GLN A 116 0.25 14.57 4.47
N ALA A 117 1.22 13.98 3.78
CA ALA A 117 2.63 14.41 3.90
C ALA A 117 2.79 15.87 3.47
N ARG A 118 2.14 16.27 2.37
CA ARG A 118 2.16 17.66 1.92
C ARG A 118 1.52 18.58 2.95
N ARG A 119 0.39 18.17 3.53
CA ARG A 119 -0.30 18.96 4.57
C ARG A 119 0.58 19.14 5.79
N GLU A 120 1.31 18.11 6.20
CA GLU A 120 2.20 18.16 7.36
C GLU A 120 3.57 18.74 7.04
N GLY A 121 3.82 19.06 5.78
CA GLY A 121 5.08 19.68 5.38
C GLY A 121 6.28 18.76 5.44
N VAL A 122 6.10 17.47 5.20
CA VAL A 122 7.19 16.49 5.23
C VAL A 122 7.29 15.76 3.90
N GLY A 123 8.52 15.35 3.56
CA GLY A 123 8.79 14.43 2.47
C GLY A 123 9.22 13.10 3.02
N GLY A 124 9.53 12.16 2.14
CA GLY A 124 9.99 10.85 2.55
C GLY A 124 10.20 9.91 1.37
N GLU A 125 10.28 8.63 1.68
CA GLU A 125 10.42 7.60 0.67
C GLU A 125 9.06 7.29 0.05
N LEU A 126 8.97 7.45 -1.27
CA LEU A 126 7.75 7.15 -2.01
C LEU A 126 7.67 5.64 -2.26
N LEU A 127 6.88 4.96 -1.46
CA LEU A 127 6.81 3.50 -1.49
C LEU A 127 6.07 2.97 -2.71
N CYS A 128 4.86 3.47 -2.93
CA CYS A 128 4.00 2.96 -3.97
C CYS A 128 2.90 3.96 -4.31
N GLU A 129 2.19 3.65 -5.40
CA GLU A 129 1.00 4.38 -5.82
C GLU A 129 -0.13 3.39 -6.01
N VAL A 130 -1.35 3.83 -5.71
CA VAL A 130 -2.57 3.01 -5.82
C VAL A 130 -3.66 3.87 -6.44
N TRP A 131 -4.41 3.27 -7.37
CA TRP A 131 -5.54 3.95 -7.99
C TRP A 131 -6.64 2.98 -8.42
#